data_cd5fdc7c095fc665ffdf3d5ebb9b4f5d
#
_entry.id   cd5fdc7c095fc665ffdf3d5ebb9b4f5d
#
_cell.length_a   1.000
_cell.length_b   1.000
_cell.length_c   1.000
_cell.angle_alpha   90.00
_cell.angle_beta   90.00
_cell.angle_gamma   90.00
#
_symmetry.space_group_name_H-M   'P 1'
#
loop_
_entity.id
_entity.type
_entity.pdbx_description
1 polymer ?
#
loop_
_entity_poly.entity_id
_entity_poly.type
_entity_poly.pdbx_seq_one_letter_code
_entity_poly.pdbx_strand_id
1 'polypeptide(L)'
;MKKFSLYTVTLVLISVFVFSCAPEEDGNDNAPIDQKQKWIGNWTCQETAGMNPATYTIHIIDSVGTNYVLIENLYSSGFSTRAKGLINATNLTIANQPLGSGGYSVDGNGNMANNTTVNMNFNVNDGSSVDNVVATLTKQ
;
A
#
# COMPACT_ATOMS: atom_id res chain seq x y z
N MET A 1 -25.01 2.66 74.63
CA MET A 1 -23.60 2.26 74.36
C MET A 1 -23.55 1.29 73.21
N LYS A 2 -22.65 1.52 72.22
CA LYS A 2 -22.30 0.63 71.13
C LYS A 2 -23.29 0.50 69.95
N LYS A 3 -23.49 1.60 69.23
CA LYS A 3 -24.02 1.54 67.83
C LYS A 3 -23.20 2.35 66.81
N PHE A 4 -21.91 2.62 67.07
CA PHE A 4 -21.05 3.46 66.25
C PHE A 4 -20.02 2.69 65.43
N SER A 5 -20.01 1.35 65.47
CA SER A 5 -18.96 0.57 64.86
C SER A 5 -19.31 -0.08 63.50
N LEU A 6 -20.55 0.08 63.04
CA LEU A 6 -20.97 -0.63 61.80
C LEU A 6 -20.92 0.25 60.53
N TYR A 7 -20.87 1.57 60.69
CA TYR A 7 -20.85 2.49 59.54
C TYR A 7 -19.44 2.83 59.04
N THR A 8 -18.42 2.61 59.86
CA THR A 8 -17.03 2.89 59.49
C THR A 8 -16.39 1.78 58.66
N VAL A 9 -16.91 0.57 58.73
CA VAL A 9 -16.38 -0.56 57.94
C VAL A 9 -16.95 -0.59 56.52
N THR A 10 -18.15 -0.04 56.29
CA THR A 10 -18.81 -0.03 54.98
C THR A 10 -18.28 1.08 54.08
N LEU A 11 -17.66 2.11 54.60
CA LEU A 11 -17.12 3.23 53.83
C LEU A 11 -15.72 2.96 53.22
N VAL A 12 -14.98 1.99 53.78
CA VAL A 12 -13.62 1.64 53.30
C VAL A 12 -13.65 0.63 52.17
N LEU A 13 -14.77 -0.06 51.94
CA LEU A 13 -14.91 -1.11 50.91
C LEU A 13 -15.38 -0.61 49.53
N ILE A 14 -15.71 0.69 49.41
CA ILE A 14 -16.22 1.27 48.16
C ILE A 14 -15.12 2.01 47.37
N SER A 15 -13.92 2.19 47.94
CA SER A 15 -12.85 2.99 47.31
C SER A 15 -11.83 2.22 46.48
N VAL A 16 -12.07 0.94 46.14
CA VAL A 16 -11.05 0.10 45.46
C VAL A 16 -11.48 -0.33 44.03
N PHE A 17 -12.62 0.12 43.51
CA PHE A 17 -13.04 -0.23 42.16
C PHE A 17 -13.07 0.95 41.16
N VAL A 18 -12.09 1.80 41.24
CA VAL A 18 -11.70 2.60 40.05
C VAL A 18 -10.38 2.06 39.53
N PHE A 19 -10.36 0.78 39.12
CA PHE A 19 -9.42 0.38 38.14
C PHE A 19 -9.87 1.03 36.84
N SER A 20 -9.28 2.17 36.56
CA SER A 20 -9.10 2.71 35.24
C SER A 20 -8.75 1.58 34.31
N CYS A 21 -9.71 1.12 33.47
CA CYS A 21 -9.38 0.62 32.17
C CYS A 21 -8.80 1.81 31.40
N ALA A 22 -7.50 2.02 31.50
CA ALA A 22 -6.79 2.67 30.42
C ALA A 22 -7.03 1.76 29.20
N PRO A 23 -7.51 2.26 28.05
CA PRO A 23 -7.41 1.49 26.84
C PRO A 23 -5.92 1.20 26.67
N GLU A 24 -5.55 -0.09 26.71
CA GLU A 24 -4.28 -0.50 26.17
C GLU A 24 -4.33 -0.03 24.74
N GLU A 25 -3.52 0.95 24.41
CA GLU A 25 -3.13 1.19 23.04
C GLU A 25 -2.42 -0.11 22.63
N ASP A 26 -3.20 -1.05 22.08
CA ASP A 26 -2.65 -2.12 21.30
C ASP A 26 -1.89 -1.45 20.17
N GLY A 27 -0.57 -1.30 20.40
CA GLY A 27 0.39 -0.84 19.40
C GLY A 27 0.52 -1.86 18.26
N ASN A 28 -0.62 -2.27 17.72
CA ASN A 28 -0.70 -3.01 16.48
C ASN A 28 -0.97 -2.04 15.33
N ASP A 29 0.01 -1.14 15.13
CA ASP A 29 0.08 -0.22 13.98
C ASP A 29 0.31 -0.95 12.64
N ASN A 30 -0.17 -2.18 12.51
CA ASN A 30 -0.26 -2.90 11.24
C ASN A 30 -1.62 -2.67 10.57
N ALA A 31 -2.11 -1.42 10.59
CA ALA A 31 -3.24 -1.07 9.76
C ALA A 31 -2.87 -1.28 8.27
N PRO A 32 -3.77 -1.84 7.43
CA PRO A 32 -3.54 -2.02 5.99
C PRO A 32 -3.14 -0.73 5.27
N ILE A 33 -3.47 0.42 5.84
CA ILE A 33 -3.16 1.77 5.36
C ILE A 33 -1.65 2.05 5.39
N ASP A 34 -0.93 1.59 6.42
CA ASP A 34 0.53 1.82 6.54
C ASP A 34 1.31 1.06 5.45
N GLN A 35 0.89 -0.12 5.08
CA GLN A 35 1.55 -0.89 4.01
C GLN A 35 1.42 -0.20 2.65
N LYS A 36 0.27 0.39 2.32
CA LYS A 36 0.06 1.13 1.08
C LYS A 36 0.92 2.40 1.01
N GLN A 37 1.13 3.10 2.13
CA GLN A 37 1.93 4.33 2.18
C GLN A 37 3.38 4.11 1.74
N LYS A 38 3.93 2.91 1.92
CA LYS A 38 5.28 2.57 1.44
C LYS A 38 5.40 2.62 -0.08
N TRP A 39 4.30 2.37 -0.79
CA TRP A 39 4.24 2.39 -2.25
C TRP A 39 4.11 3.80 -2.82
N ILE A 40 3.48 4.72 -2.08
CA ILE A 40 3.20 6.08 -2.55
C ILE A 40 4.50 6.87 -2.74
N GLY A 41 4.59 7.59 -3.85
CA GLY A 41 5.71 8.50 -4.16
C GLY A 41 6.23 8.36 -5.58
N ASN A 42 7.40 8.97 -5.81
CA ASN A 42 8.10 8.93 -7.08
C ASN A 42 9.09 7.77 -7.09
N TRP A 43 9.13 7.06 -8.20
CA TRP A 43 9.99 5.91 -8.39
C TRP A 43 10.70 6.00 -9.73
N THR A 44 12.00 5.72 -9.74
CA THR A 44 12.72 5.46 -10.98
C THR A 44 12.45 4.02 -11.39
N CYS A 45 11.82 3.83 -12.54
CA CYS A 45 11.61 2.53 -13.16
C CYS A 45 12.77 2.26 -14.14
N GLN A 46 13.53 1.21 -13.89
CA GLN A 46 14.56 0.71 -14.78
C GLN A 46 14.13 -0.64 -15.34
N GLU A 47 13.80 -0.67 -16.62
CA GLU A 47 13.49 -1.90 -17.33
C GLU A 47 14.78 -2.64 -17.66
N THR A 48 14.83 -3.92 -17.35
CA THR A 48 15.98 -4.80 -17.60
C THR A 48 15.71 -5.83 -18.68
N ALA A 49 14.44 -6.03 -19.04
CA ALA A 49 13.99 -6.82 -20.18
C ALA A 49 12.69 -6.24 -20.71
N GLY A 50 12.43 -6.48 -22.00
CA GLY A 50 11.32 -5.97 -22.80
C GLY A 50 11.78 -5.74 -24.25
N MET A 51 10.87 -5.30 -25.11
CA MET A 51 11.21 -4.99 -26.51
C MET A 51 12.15 -3.79 -26.64
N ASN A 52 11.93 -2.75 -25.80
CA ASN A 52 12.73 -1.52 -25.77
C ASN A 52 12.98 -1.08 -24.32
N PRO A 53 13.87 -1.77 -23.58
CA PRO A 53 14.12 -1.44 -22.17
C PRO A 53 14.51 0.02 -21.99
N ALA A 54 13.88 0.71 -21.05
CA ALA A 54 14.06 2.13 -20.79
C ALA A 54 14.19 2.43 -19.28
N THR A 55 14.65 3.63 -18.99
CA THR A 55 14.64 4.18 -17.60
C THR A 55 13.83 5.46 -17.59
N TYR A 56 12.82 5.53 -16.72
CA TYR A 56 11.91 6.66 -16.61
C TYR A 56 11.36 6.76 -15.19
N THR A 57 10.72 7.88 -14.87
CA THR A 57 10.04 8.08 -13.58
C THR A 57 8.60 7.66 -13.68
N ILE A 58 8.09 6.93 -12.69
CA ILE A 58 6.67 6.69 -12.45
C ILE A 58 6.24 7.37 -11.16
N HIS A 59 4.97 7.74 -11.07
CA HIS A 59 4.35 8.17 -9.82
C HIS A 59 3.36 7.13 -9.36
N ILE A 60 3.49 6.68 -8.12
CA ILE A 60 2.49 5.86 -7.47
C ILE A 60 1.72 6.76 -6.51
N ILE A 61 0.43 6.95 -6.79
CA ILE A 61 -0.45 7.84 -6.04
C ILE A 61 -1.58 7.07 -5.37
N ASP A 62 -2.07 7.62 -4.28
CA ASP A 62 -3.14 7.01 -3.48
C ASP A 62 -4.48 6.97 -4.24
N SER A 63 -5.17 5.84 -4.13
CA SER A 63 -6.59 5.73 -4.43
C SER A 63 -7.35 5.70 -3.10
N VAL A 64 -7.79 6.88 -2.66
CA VAL A 64 -8.33 7.14 -1.32
C VAL A 64 -9.42 6.13 -0.92
N GLY A 65 -9.35 5.65 0.33
CA GLY A 65 -10.35 4.76 0.92
C GLY A 65 -10.32 3.31 0.43
N THR A 66 -9.27 2.90 -0.30
CA THR A 66 -9.13 1.55 -0.85
C THR A 66 -7.69 1.03 -0.72
N ASN A 67 -7.49 -0.26 -0.94
CA ASN A 67 -6.15 -0.85 -1.06
C ASN A 67 -5.55 -0.69 -2.47
N TYR A 68 -6.17 0.11 -3.33
CA TYR A 68 -5.67 0.39 -4.66
C TYR A 68 -4.73 1.60 -4.67
N VAL A 69 -3.80 1.58 -5.61
CA VAL A 69 -2.97 2.71 -6.02
C VAL A 69 -3.17 2.96 -7.50
N LEU A 70 -2.82 4.17 -7.95
CA LEU A 70 -2.76 4.51 -9.36
C LEU A 70 -1.29 4.72 -9.73
N ILE A 71 -0.83 4.08 -10.80
CA ILE A 71 0.54 4.14 -11.29
C ILE A 71 0.53 4.99 -12.54
N GLU A 72 1.10 6.18 -12.47
CA GLU A 72 1.22 7.11 -13.59
C GLU A 72 2.52 6.87 -14.35
N ASN A 73 2.48 7.04 -15.65
CA ASN A 73 3.61 6.89 -16.59
C ASN A 73 4.21 5.46 -16.66
N LEU A 74 3.44 4.43 -16.31
CA LEU A 74 3.88 3.04 -16.51
C LEU A 74 4.13 2.79 -18.00
N TYR A 75 5.22 2.08 -18.33
CA TYR A 75 5.67 1.85 -19.72
C TYR A 75 5.96 3.16 -20.47
N SER A 76 6.41 4.20 -19.76
CA SER A 76 6.66 5.54 -20.34
C SER A 76 5.46 6.14 -21.10
N SER A 77 4.24 5.78 -20.69
CA SER A 77 2.98 6.14 -21.36
C SER A 77 2.50 7.57 -21.09
N GLY A 78 3.25 8.32 -20.29
CA GLY A 78 2.92 9.69 -19.87
C GLY A 78 2.14 9.75 -18.56
N PHE A 79 2.30 10.84 -17.80
CA PHE A 79 1.70 11.02 -16.48
C PHE A 79 0.17 11.22 -16.48
N SER A 80 -0.43 11.43 -17.65
CA SER A 80 -1.90 11.42 -17.81
C SER A 80 -2.48 10.01 -17.91
N THR A 81 -1.63 9.00 -18.11
CA THR A 81 -2.00 7.59 -18.21
C THR A 81 -1.82 6.90 -16.87
N ARG A 82 -2.84 6.17 -16.43
CA ARG A 82 -2.87 5.53 -15.11
C ARG A 82 -3.21 4.06 -15.23
N ALA A 83 -2.39 3.23 -14.59
CA ALA A 83 -2.72 1.83 -14.33
C ALA A 83 -3.15 1.69 -12.86
N LYS A 84 -4.22 0.92 -12.60
CA LYS A 84 -4.71 0.65 -11.24
C LYS A 84 -4.07 -0.63 -10.71
N GLY A 85 -3.46 -0.55 -9.54
CA GLY A 85 -2.84 -1.69 -8.87
C GLY A 85 -3.42 -1.94 -7.49
N LEU A 86 -3.63 -3.20 -7.13
CA LEU A 86 -4.06 -3.64 -5.82
C LEU A 86 -2.83 -3.93 -4.96
N ILE A 87 -2.75 -3.30 -3.78
CA ILE A 87 -1.71 -3.56 -2.78
C ILE A 87 -2.20 -4.60 -1.77
N ASN A 88 -1.39 -5.62 -1.57
CA ASN A 88 -1.56 -6.59 -0.49
C ASN A 88 -0.20 -6.81 0.18
N ALA A 89 0.01 -6.18 1.32
CA ALA A 89 1.28 -6.14 2.06
C ALA A 89 2.44 -5.66 1.15
N THR A 90 3.39 -6.51 0.82
CA THR A 90 4.53 -6.23 -0.05
C THR A 90 4.28 -6.52 -1.53
N ASN A 91 3.06 -6.92 -1.89
CA ASN A 91 2.71 -7.29 -3.26
C ASN A 91 1.81 -6.24 -3.89
N LEU A 92 2.08 -5.97 -5.16
CA LEU A 92 1.25 -5.19 -6.08
C LEU A 92 0.71 -6.12 -7.15
N THR A 93 -0.58 -6.05 -7.46
CA THR A 93 -1.20 -6.76 -8.57
C THR A 93 -1.89 -5.77 -9.50
N ILE A 94 -1.51 -5.79 -10.77
CA ILE A 94 -2.17 -5.04 -11.83
C ILE A 94 -3.01 -6.05 -12.62
N ALA A 95 -4.34 -6.00 -12.43
CA ALA A 95 -5.25 -6.81 -13.24
C ALA A 95 -5.23 -6.30 -14.70
N ASN A 96 -5.52 -7.18 -15.66
CA ASN A 96 -5.59 -6.78 -17.06
C ASN A 96 -6.56 -5.60 -17.23
N GLN A 97 -6.07 -4.50 -17.81
CA GLN A 97 -6.80 -3.25 -17.96
C GLN A 97 -6.24 -2.42 -19.12
N PRO A 98 -7.03 -1.50 -19.70
CA PRO A 98 -6.52 -0.55 -20.67
C PRO A 98 -5.41 0.33 -20.10
N LEU A 99 -4.38 0.61 -20.90
CA LEU A 99 -3.31 1.55 -20.60
C LEU A 99 -3.43 2.76 -21.54
N GLY A 100 -4.11 3.80 -21.04
CA GLY A 100 -4.42 4.99 -21.84
C GLY A 100 -5.46 4.76 -22.94
N SER A 101 -5.47 5.63 -23.96
CA SER A 101 -6.43 5.61 -25.07
C SER A 101 -5.88 4.95 -26.34
N GLY A 102 -4.64 4.48 -26.33
CA GLY A 102 -3.91 4.01 -27.54
C GLY A 102 -4.19 2.55 -27.94
N GLY A 103 -5.18 1.88 -27.32
CA GLY A 103 -5.47 0.47 -27.60
C GLY A 103 -4.54 -0.51 -26.88
N TYR A 104 -3.65 -0.01 -26.03
CA TYR A 104 -2.80 -0.83 -25.18
C TYR A 104 -3.58 -1.38 -23.99
N SER A 105 -3.22 -2.58 -23.54
CA SER A 105 -3.60 -3.10 -22.24
C SER A 105 -2.38 -3.52 -21.43
N VAL A 106 -2.51 -3.52 -20.11
CA VAL A 106 -1.45 -3.88 -19.18
C VAL A 106 -1.97 -4.81 -18.11
N ASP A 107 -1.14 -5.76 -17.72
CA ASP A 107 -1.30 -6.59 -16.52
C ASP A 107 0.07 -6.87 -15.91
N GLY A 108 0.12 -7.22 -14.64
CA GLY A 108 1.41 -7.52 -14.01
C GLY A 108 1.37 -7.63 -12.49
N ASN A 109 2.55 -7.75 -11.95
CA ASN A 109 2.77 -7.82 -10.52
C ASN A 109 4.08 -7.15 -10.11
N GLY A 110 4.14 -6.73 -8.86
CA GLY A 110 5.33 -6.20 -8.21
C GLY A 110 5.50 -6.78 -6.81
N ASN A 111 6.74 -6.90 -6.37
CA ASN A 111 7.07 -7.29 -5.01
C ASN A 111 8.08 -6.29 -4.43
N MET A 112 7.72 -5.70 -3.30
CA MET A 112 8.58 -4.78 -2.55
C MET A 112 9.65 -5.57 -1.81
N ALA A 113 10.87 -5.53 -2.33
CA ALA A 113 12.04 -6.21 -1.73
C ALA A 113 12.47 -5.50 -0.43
N ASN A 114 12.34 -4.17 -0.39
CA ASN A 114 12.54 -3.31 0.79
C ASN A 114 11.81 -1.98 0.57
N ASN A 115 11.85 -1.07 1.55
CA ASN A 115 11.09 0.20 1.50
C ASN A 115 11.48 1.15 0.34
N THR A 116 12.55 0.84 -0.39
CA THR A 116 13.06 1.69 -1.50
C THR A 116 13.23 0.92 -2.80
N THR A 117 12.91 -0.38 -2.84
CA THR A 117 13.12 -1.21 -4.02
C THR A 117 11.94 -2.14 -4.25
N VAL A 118 11.41 -2.14 -5.47
CA VAL A 118 10.35 -3.05 -5.94
C VAL A 118 10.85 -3.78 -7.19
N ASN A 119 10.73 -5.10 -7.20
CA ASN A 119 10.87 -5.90 -8.41
C ASN A 119 9.52 -6.01 -9.08
N MET A 120 9.43 -5.72 -10.37
CA MET A 120 8.18 -5.65 -11.10
C MET A 120 8.28 -6.44 -12.40
N ASN A 121 7.21 -7.20 -12.72
CA ASN A 121 7.02 -7.85 -14.00
C ASN A 121 5.65 -7.45 -14.52
N PHE A 122 5.59 -6.97 -15.75
CA PHE A 122 4.32 -6.60 -16.37
C PHE A 122 4.34 -6.84 -17.87
N ASN A 123 3.16 -7.08 -18.42
CA ASN A 123 2.95 -7.31 -19.84
C ASN A 123 2.23 -6.10 -20.41
N VAL A 124 2.65 -5.65 -21.57
CA VAL A 124 1.95 -4.62 -22.34
C VAL A 124 1.56 -5.22 -23.69
N ASN A 125 0.27 -5.22 -23.99
CA ASN A 125 -0.26 -5.73 -25.24
C ASN A 125 -0.77 -4.56 -26.08
N ASP A 126 -0.28 -4.44 -27.31
CA ASP A 126 -0.65 -3.41 -28.27
C ASP A 126 -1.76 -3.88 -29.26
N GLY A 127 -2.32 -5.07 -29.03
CA GLY A 127 -3.32 -5.70 -29.88
C GLY A 127 -2.70 -6.60 -30.96
N SER A 128 -1.40 -6.51 -31.22
CA SER A 128 -0.67 -7.30 -32.21
C SER A 128 0.41 -8.16 -31.55
N SER A 129 1.04 -7.64 -30.50
CA SER A 129 2.13 -8.28 -29.78
C SER A 129 2.04 -8.01 -28.29
N VAL A 130 2.71 -8.84 -27.50
CA VAL A 130 2.86 -8.67 -26.05
C VAL A 130 4.32 -8.42 -25.73
N ASP A 131 4.61 -7.29 -25.09
CA ASP A 131 5.90 -7.00 -24.50
C ASP A 131 5.92 -7.46 -23.05
N ASN A 132 6.83 -8.37 -22.71
CA ASN A 132 7.03 -8.88 -21.36
C ASN A 132 8.16 -8.10 -20.69
N VAL A 133 7.82 -7.19 -19.82
CA VAL A 133 8.75 -6.26 -19.19
C VAL A 133 9.15 -6.74 -17.82
N VAL A 134 10.46 -6.76 -17.55
CA VAL A 134 11.05 -6.93 -16.22
C VAL A 134 11.66 -5.61 -15.81
N ALA A 135 11.32 -5.10 -14.65
CA ALA A 135 11.79 -3.82 -14.18
C ALA A 135 12.13 -3.82 -12.70
N THR A 136 13.02 -2.92 -12.30
CA THR A 136 13.28 -2.57 -10.91
C THR A 136 12.86 -1.13 -10.68
N LEU A 137 12.03 -0.92 -9.64
CA LEU A 137 11.68 0.43 -9.18
C LEU A 137 12.57 0.80 -8.01
N THR A 138 13.14 1.99 -8.05
CA THR A 138 13.91 2.58 -6.95
C THR A 138 13.24 3.87 -6.50
N LYS A 139 12.94 3.99 -5.21
CA LYS A 139 12.26 5.16 -4.63
C LYS A 139 13.18 6.37 -4.69
N GLN A 140 12.62 7.52 -5.09
CA GLN A 140 13.32 8.81 -5.15
C GLN A 140 13.21 9.58 -3.83
#